data_6f05333a5fd257b18daaeee913288523
#
_entry.id   6f05333a5fd257b18daaeee913288523
#
_cell.length_a   1.000
_cell.length_b   1.000
_cell.length_c   1.000
_cell.angle_alpha   90.00
_cell.angle_beta   90.00
_cell.angle_gamma   90.00
#
_symmetry.space_group_name_H-M   'P 1'
#
loop_
_entity.id
_entity.type
_entity.pdbx_description
1 polymer ?
#
loop_
_entity_poly.entity_id
_entity_poly.type
_entity_poly.pdbx_seq_one_letter_code
_entity_poly.pdbx_strand_id
1 'polypeptide(L)'
;MSGRRVVALYALLVGCFAAVVCRLYWLCSNPAYAARAAAQSVVTLRLPARRGNFYDCDGHLLTGLGIKWEALCVPGEGNYTRLFSCTDAAGQALLYQKRNALAPFFLEVEQDVSAIGISCWPVSVRSPAAPLAEHLIGYVDGDGKGAAGLEAAFDAALSGTGEGDTLTCLVNAQGKLRETPEQTHADSGAVGVQLTLSRDVQRAAEAVAARMMTTGSIVVLETAGTEVRACVSVPGYDPADPAASLNAPDSPMLNRAFQSYAVGSVFKPVLAAAALEAGETGLVYHCPGWCEVDGQIFRCAGGAAHGEVDLAAALEKSCNGYFIRLGQTLGAERVRTLAEQLGFGQAVELTDSFRTAAGKLPELAALTSSGAYANFCFGQGELLATPVQIAGMLNALVTGMYREPLFLRNTLDETTGEPLTPLAHRRAERVVSEGTASALRMLLAGVVENGTGHEAALPETTAAGKTGTAQTGQFRDGVELKNNWFAGVFPAEKPQYTIVVLQDAQTVPAHSSAAIFAALAEMLENFSA
;
A
#
# COMPACT_ATOMS: atom_id res chain seq x y z
N MET A 1 0.47 68.83 65.87
CA MET A 1 0.28 67.42 66.26
C MET A 1 1.14 67.17 67.51
N SER A 2 0.59 66.57 68.59
CA SER A 2 1.40 66.28 69.81
C SER A 2 2.44 65.21 69.48
N GLY A 3 3.71 65.40 69.99
CA GLY A 3 4.82 64.48 69.75
C GLY A 3 4.50 62.98 70.02
N ARG A 4 3.59 62.72 70.96
CA ARG A 4 3.10 61.38 71.26
C ARG A 4 2.35 60.73 70.11
N ARG A 5 1.59 61.43 69.26
CA ARG A 5 0.88 60.91 68.11
C ARG A 5 1.83 60.62 66.97
N VAL A 6 2.91 61.39 66.80
CA VAL A 6 3.95 61.05 65.80
C VAL A 6 4.72 59.80 66.15
N VAL A 7 5.09 59.65 67.41
CA VAL A 7 5.77 58.44 67.91
C VAL A 7 4.86 57.21 67.75
N ALA A 8 3.57 57.28 68.08
CA ALA A 8 2.62 56.19 67.89
C ALA A 8 2.46 55.83 66.43
N LEU A 9 2.38 56.77 65.51
CA LEU A 9 2.29 56.53 64.06
C LEU A 9 3.58 55.85 63.53
N TYR A 10 4.74 56.33 64.00
CA TYR A 10 6.00 55.69 63.62
C TYR A 10 6.12 54.25 64.14
N ALA A 11 5.76 54.02 65.40
CA ALA A 11 5.74 52.65 65.97
C ALA A 11 4.78 51.70 65.19
N LEU A 12 3.62 52.19 64.77
CA LEU A 12 2.67 51.43 63.93
C LEU A 12 3.27 51.13 62.56
N LEU A 13 3.91 52.07 61.91
CA LEU A 13 4.58 51.88 60.61
C LEU A 13 5.71 50.81 60.72
N VAL A 14 6.56 50.94 61.78
CA VAL A 14 7.61 49.95 61.99
C VAL A 14 7.02 48.55 62.26
N GLY A 15 5.95 48.48 63.06
CA GLY A 15 5.23 47.22 63.31
C GLY A 15 4.65 46.60 62.02
N CYS A 16 4.02 47.42 61.17
CA CYS A 16 3.51 46.96 59.89
C CYS A 16 4.65 46.49 58.99
N PHE A 17 5.76 47.22 58.93
CA PHE A 17 6.91 46.83 58.11
C PHE A 17 7.52 45.50 58.62
N ALA A 18 7.72 45.36 59.94
CA ALA A 18 8.20 44.13 60.55
C ALA A 18 7.26 42.93 60.23
N ALA A 19 5.95 43.14 60.31
CA ALA A 19 4.97 42.12 59.94
C ALA A 19 5.08 41.69 58.46
N VAL A 20 5.28 42.65 57.54
CA VAL A 20 5.52 42.38 56.13
C VAL A 20 6.82 41.59 55.94
N VAL A 21 7.91 41.97 56.59
CA VAL A 21 9.20 41.29 56.49
C VAL A 21 9.07 39.85 57.04
N CYS A 22 8.44 39.65 58.22
CA CYS A 22 8.17 38.34 58.77
C CYS A 22 7.33 37.46 57.85
N ARG A 23 6.31 38.07 57.22
CA ARG A 23 5.47 37.39 56.25
C ARG A 23 6.23 36.96 54.99
N LEU A 24 7.06 37.86 54.45
CA LEU A 24 7.94 37.57 53.34
C LEU A 24 8.94 36.46 53.67
N TYR A 25 9.59 36.57 54.83
CA TYR A 25 10.50 35.50 55.30
C TYR A 25 9.81 34.15 55.42
N TRP A 26 8.59 34.13 56.00
CA TRP A 26 7.81 32.91 56.10
C TRP A 26 7.44 32.33 54.74
N LEU A 27 7.02 33.18 53.78
CA LEU A 27 6.70 32.76 52.41
C LEU A 27 7.93 32.17 51.69
N CYS A 28 9.09 32.87 51.81
CA CYS A 28 10.33 32.41 51.16
C CYS A 28 10.94 31.15 51.82
N SER A 29 10.69 30.93 53.10
CA SER A 29 11.25 29.81 53.88
C SER A 29 10.32 28.60 53.90
N ASN A 30 9.10 28.70 53.38
CA ASN A 30 8.14 27.62 53.40
C ASN A 30 8.41 26.64 52.26
N PRO A 31 8.79 25.36 52.55
CA PRO A 31 9.15 24.37 51.54
C PRO A 31 8.01 24.03 50.59
N ALA A 32 6.74 24.18 50.99
CA ALA A 32 5.60 23.96 50.13
C ALA A 32 5.46 25.02 49.01
N TYR A 33 5.79 26.26 49.31
CA TYR A 33 5.80 27.30 48.28
C TYR A 33 7.02 27.22 47.36
N ALA A 34 8.17 26.82 47.92
CA ALA A 34 9.38 26.58 47.15
C ALA A 34 9.16 25.40 46.17
N ALA A 35 8.54 24.34 46.61
CA ALA A 35 8.19 23.20 45.76
C ALA A 35 7.18 23.55 44.65
N ARG A 36 6.16 24.36 44.98
CA ARG A 36 5.21 24.88 43.99
C ARG A 36 5.87 25.79 42.96
N ALA A 37 6.75 26.70 43.42
CA ALA A 37 7.49 27.56 42.52
C ALA A 37 8.45 26.79 41.63
N ALA A 38 9.11 25.76 42.13
CA ALA A 38 9.93 24.85 41.37
C ALA A 38 9.10 24.10 40.31
N ALA A 39 7.95 23.55 40.70
CA ALA A 39 7.05 22.87 39.79
C ALA A 39 6.48 23.78 38.68
N GLN A 40 6.20 25.04 39.00
CA GLN A 40 5.74 26.06 38.01
C GLN A 40 6.84 26.55 37.06
N SER A 41 8.12 26.35 37.43
CA SER A 41 9.26 26.74 36.60
C SER A 41 9.73 25.65 35.64
N VAL A 42 9.14 24.46 35.71
CA VAL A 42 9.44 23.31 34.83
C VAL A 42 8.38 23.22 33.75
N VAL A 43 8.79 23.28 32.49
CA VAL A 43 7.94 23.01 31.31
C VAL A 43 8.51 21.80 30.60
N THR A 44 7.74 20.72 30.53
CA THR A 44 8.11 19.53 29.77
C THR A 44 7.41 19.58 28.43
N LEU A 45 8.19 19.57 27.36
CA LEU A 45 7.71 19.45 25.99
C LEU A 45 8.00 18.04 25.50
N ARG A 46 7.06 17.46 24.79
CA ARG A 46 7.26 16.16 24.14
C ARG A 46 7.67 16.40 22.69
N LEU A 47 8.81 15.83 22.31
CA LEU A 47 9.15 15.73 20.88
C LEU A 47 8.18 14.76 20.22
N PRO A 48 7.82 14.97 18.94
CA PRO A 48 7.00 14.02 18.22
C PRO A 48 7.58 12.61 18.38
N ALA A 49 6.75 11.66 18.83
CA ALA A 49 7.18 10.29 19.05
C ALA A 49 7.69 9.70 17.71
N ARG A 50 8.79 8.99 17.76
CA ARG A 50 9.29 8.25 16.61
C ARG A 50 8.32 7.13 16.31
N ARG A 51 7.69 7.18 15.13
CA ARG A 51 6.87 6.10 14.60
C ARG A 51 7.76 5.17 13.79
N GLY A 52 7.63 3.85 13.99
CA GLY A 52 8.32 2.84 13.21
C GLY A 52 8.02 2.95 11.71
N ASN A 53 8.95 2.53 10.87
CA ASN A 53 8.87 2.71 9.43
C ASN A 53 8.51 1.41 8.70
N PHE A 54 8.02 1.57 7.46
CA PHE A 54 7.97 0.48 6.51
C PHE A 54 9.27 0.42 5.72
N TYR A 55 9.76 -0.79 5.53
CA TYR A 55 10.96 -1.12 4.80
C TYR A 55 10.64 -2.03 3.62
N ASP A 56 11.40 -1.91 2.56
CA ASP A 56 11.33 -2.83 1.43
C ASP A 56 12.01 -4.18 1.73
N CYS A 57 12.02 -5.08 0.76
CA CYS A 57 12.62 -6.40 0.91
C CYS A 57 14.13 -6.38 1.18
N ASP A 58 14.82 -5.29 0.84
CA ASP A 58 16.26 -5.10 0.97
C ASP A 58 16.61 -4.21 2.17
N GLY A 59 15.62 -3.79 2.96
CA GLY A 59 15.80 -2.95 4.14
C GLY A 59 15.85 -1.45 3.85
N HIS A 60 15.48 -1.00 2.65
CA HIS A 60 15.38 0.43 2.35
C HIS A 60 14.05 1.00 2.86
N LEU A 61 14.11 2.20 3.39
CA LEU A 61 12.93 2.92 3.85
C LEU A 61 11.91 3.17 2.73
N LEU A 62 10.65 2.89 3.01
CA LEU A 62 9.49 3.26 2.19
C LEU A 62 8.73 4.45 2.78
N THR A 63 8.81 4.65 4.11
CA THR A 63 8.23 5.79 4.83
C THR A 63 9.30 6.52 5.64
N GLY A 64 9.01 7.70 6.16
CA GLY A 64 9.93 8.45 7.00
C GLY A 64 11.15 9.04 6.26
N LEU A 65 11.08 9.18 4.95
CA LEU A 65 12.19 9.65 4.10
C LEU A 65 12.41 11.17 4.13
N GLY A 66 11.41 11.94 4.53
CA GLY A 66 11.50 13.40 4.67
C GLY A 66 11.95 13.80 6.08
N ILE A 67 12.58 14.97 6.19
CA ILE A 67 12.91 15.57 7.48
C ILE A 67 12.26 16.94 7.53
N LYS A 68 11.53 17.20 8.61
CA LYS A 68 11.11 18.54 9.06
C LYS A 68 11.88 18.88 10.32
N TRP A 69 11.87 20.14 10.71
CA TRP A 69 12.59 20.60 11.87
C TRP A 69 11.63 21.21 12.88
N GLU A 70 11.76 20.82 14.15
CA GLU A 70 11.02 21.40 15.26
C GLU A 70 11.94 22.34 16.04
N ALA A 71 11.68 23.63 15.93
CA ALA A 71 12.44 24.67 16.63
C ALA A 71 11.81 24.98 17.98
N LEU A 72 12.63 25.10 19.05
CA LEU A 72 12.18 25.53 20.37
C LEU A 72 11.97 27.06 20.37
N CYS A 73 10.73 27.47 20.30
CA CYS A 73 10.38 28.90 20.43
C CYS A 73 10.28 29.29 21.90
N VAL A 74 11.23 30.10 22.34
CA VAL A 74 11.27 30.66 23.70
C VAL A 74 10.66 32.06 23.71
N PRO A 75 9.63 32.33 24.56
CA PRO A 75 9.01 33.66 24.62
C PRO A 75 9.98 34.78 24.95
N GLY A 76 9.83 35.93 24.31
CA GLY A 76 10.36 37.23 24.79
C GLY A 76 11.72 37.67 24.27
N GLU A 77 12.41 37.02 23.34
CA GLU A 77 13.77 37.44 22.91
C GLU A 77 14.01 37.55 21.41
N GLY A 78 13.08 38.13 20.68
CA GLY A 78 13.29 38.30 19.24
C GLY A 78 13.22 37.00 18.44
N ASN A 79 13.03 35.87 19.10
CA ASN A 79 12.91 34.54 18.47
C ASN A 79 11.73 34.51 17.51
N TYR A 80 10.61 35.14 17.86
CA TYR A 80 9.44 35.24 16.99
C TYR A 80 9.78 35.88 15.64
N THR A 81 10.52 36.99 15.64
CA THR A 81 10.91 37.69 14.40
C THR A 81 11.89 36.84 13.58
N ARG A 82 12.82 36.15 14.24
CA ARG A 82 13.78 35.26 13.56
C ARG A 82 13.11 34.06 12.95
N LEU A 83 12.17 33.43 13.66
CA LEU A 83 11.45 32.25 13.23
C LEU A 83 10.37 32.54 12.18
N PHE A 84 9.85 33.78 12.15
CA PHE A 84 8.77 34.17 11.23
C PHE A 84 9.12 33.97 9.75
N SER A 85 10.39 34.16 9.39
CA SER A 85 10.89 33.93 8.03
C SER A 85 11.38 32.49 7.75
N CYS A 86 11.36 31.63 8.78
CA CYS A 86 11.84 30.24 8.69
C CYS A 86 10.70 29.20 8.70
N THR A 87 9.46 29.66 8.73
CA THR A 87 8.27 28.80 8.83
C THR A 87 7.22 29.21 7.78
N ASP A 88 6.31 28.32 7.49
CA ASP A 88 5.19 28.53 6.57
C ASP A 88 4.07 29.43 7.16
N ALA A 89 2.99 29.61 6.42
CA ALA A 89 1.84 30.40 6.84
C ALA A 89 1.16 29.86 8.11
N ALA A 90 1.15 28.55 8.32
CA ALA A 90 0.58 27.92 9.52
C ALA A 90 1.44 28.20 10.75
N GLY A 91 2.76 28.07 10.64
CA GLY A 91 3.71 28.42 11.69
C GLY A 91 3.70 29.94 12.01
N GLN A 92 3.56 30.80 11.01
CA GLN A 92 3.39 32.25 11.22
C GLN A 92 2.11 32.55 12.00
N ALA A 93 1.01 31.89 11.69
CA ALA A 93 -0.24 32.00 12.44
C ALA A 93 -0.10 31.51 13.89
N LEU A 94 0.61 30.40 14.11
CA LEU A 94 0.91 29.88 15.45
C LEU A 94 1.76 30.88 16.26
N LEU A 95 2.81 31.45 15.67
CA LEU A 95 3.62 32.51 16.30
C LEU A 95 2.76 33.69 16.72
N TYR A 96 1.85 34.14 15.85
CA TYR A 96 0.94 35.22 16.19
C TYR A 96 -0.02 34.86 17.34
N GLN A 97 -0.58 33.66 17.31
CA GLN A 97 -1.46 33.14 18.37
C GLN A 97 -0.71 33.07 19.72
N LYS A 98 0.52 32.58 19.68
CA LYS A 98 1.39 32.39 20.87
C LYS A 98 2.20 33.62 21.27
N ARG A 99 1.98 34.80 20.66
CA ARG A 99 2.77 36.04 20.93
C ARG A 99 2.86 36.47 22.39
N ASN A 100 1.89 36.05 23.22
CA ASN A 100 1.85 36.31 24.66
C ASN A 100 2.08 35.04 25.50
N ALA A 101 2.62 33.98 24.91
CA ALA A 101 2.92 32.78 25.66
C ALA A 101 3.94 33.04 26.76
N LEU A 102 3.78 32.35 27.90
CA LEU A 102 4.70 32.39 29.03
C LEU A 102 5.48 31.05 29.19
N ALA A 103 5.32 30.17 28.23
CA ALA A 103 6.02 28.89 28.20
C ALA A 103 6.61 28.65 26.81
N PRO A 104 7.78 27.99 26.71
CA PRO A 104 8.32 27.55 25.44
C PRO A 104 7.36 26.60 24.73
N PHE A 105 7.43 26.53 23.40
CA PHE A 105 6.67 25.62 22.56
C PHE A 105 7.47 25.25 21.31
N PHE A 106 7.14 24.17 20.65
CA PHE A 106 7.72 23.80 19.37
C PHE A 106 7.04 24.54 18.21
N LEU A 107 7.85 24.85 17.21
CA LEU A 107 7.43 25.42 15.93
C LEU A 107 8.09 24.64 14.81
N GLU A 108 7.28 24.14 13.89
CA GLU A 108 7.78 23.54 12.66
C GLU A 108 8.47 24.60 11.79
N VAL A 109 9.69 24.30 11.33
CA VAL A 109 10.49 25.17 10.46
C VAL A 109 11.01 24.37 9.26
N GLU A 110 11.22 25.06 8.14
CA GLU A 110 11.58 24.45 6.87
C GLU A 110 13.02 23.91 6.83
N GLN A 111 13.89 24.44 7.71
CA GLN A 111 15.31 24.08 7.74
C GLN A 111 15.90 24.16 9.16
N ASP A 112 17.09 23.60 9.33
CA ASP A 112 17.85 23.73 10.58
C ASP A 112 18.13 25.20 10.90
N VAL A 113 17.60 25.68 12.04
CA VAL A 113 17.76 27.03 12.54
C VAL A 113 18.80 27.15 13.66
N SER A 114 19.56 26.11 13.95
CA SER A 114 20.61 26.13 14.98
C SER A 114 21.68 27.17 14.71
N ALA A 115 21.98 27.49 13.44
CA ALA A 115 22.92 28.49 13.03
C ALA A 115 22.54 29.91 13.49
N ILE A 116 21.26 30.20 13.73
CA ILE A 116 20.79 31.49 14.28
C ILE A 116 20.58 31.43 15.80
N GLY A 117 21.11 30.41 16.48
CA GLY A 117 21.10 30.27 17.93
C GLY A 117 19.76 29.81 18.52
N ILE A 118 18.94 29.12 17.74
CA ILE A 118 17.68 28.52 18.18
C ILE A 118 17.84 27.00 18.14
N SER A 119 17.59 26.32 19.28
CA SER A 119 17.65 24.87 19.35
C SER A 119 16.54 24.25 18.48
N CYS A 120 16.89 23.29 17.64
CA CYS A 120 15.93 22.57 16.82
C CYS A 120 16.31 21.09 16.68
N TRP A 121 15.32 20.28 16.37
CA TRP A 121 15.45 18.82 16.26
C TRP A 121 14.87 18.36 14.93
N PRO A 122 15.54 17.42 14.25
CA PRO A 122 14.98 16.80 13.06
C PRO A 122 13.83 15.86 13.45
N VAL A 123 12.71 15.96 12.75
CA VAL A 123 11.55 15.08 12.88
C VAL A 123 11.27 14.43 11.54
N SER A 124 11.09 13.13 11.54
CA SER A 124 10.81 12.36 10.33
C SER A 124 9.42 12.69 9.77
N VAL A 125 9.34 13.00 8.49
CA VAL A 125 8.07 13.18 7.77
C VAL A 125 7.57 11.83 7.31
N ARG A 126 6.35 11.48 7.70
CA ARG A 126 5.78 10.16 7.41
C ARG A 126 5.61 9.90 5.93
N SER A 127 5.02 10.84 5.19
CA SER A 127 4.77 10.73 3.76
C SER A 127 5.77 11.61 2.99
N PRO A 128 6.65 11.01 2.17
CA PRO A 128 7.55 11.78 1.32
C PRO A 128 6.76 12.49 0.20
N ALA A 129 7.39 13.46 -0.47
CA ALA A 129 6.79 14.17 -1.60
C ALA A 129 6.43 13.26 -2.80
N ALA A 130 7.07 12.10 -2.91
CA ALA A 130 6.74 11.05 -3.88
C ALA A 130 6.57 9.73 -3.11
N PRO A 131 5.39 9.48 -2.54
CA PRO A 131 5.11 8.24 -1.83
C PRO A 131 5.14 7.04 -2.80
N LEU A 132 5.48 5.88 -2.28
CA LEU A 132 5.43 4.61 -3.00
C LEU A 132 4.35 3.73 -2.37
N ALA A 133 3.64 2.98 -3.22
CA ALA A 133 2.61 2.02 -2.80
C ALA A 133 1.58 2.63 -1.84
N GLU A 134 1.14 3.86 -2.09
CA GLU A 134 0.24 4.62 -1.20
C GLU A 134 -1.05 3.86 -0.86
N HIS A 135 -1.58 3.07 -1.79
CA HIS A 135 -2.79 2.27 -1.55
C HIS A 135 -2.55 1.06 -0.64
N LEU A 136 -1.33 0.56 -0.58
CA LEU A 136 -0.96 -0.55 0.28
C LEU A 136 -0.51 -0.05 1.66
N ILE A 137 0.42 0.91 1.67
CA ILE A 137 0.95 1.50 2.91
C ILE A 137 -0.14 2.28 3.63
N GLY A 138 -0.89 3.11 2.90
CA GLY A 138 -1.93 3.96 3.48
C GLY A 138 -1.38 5.28 3.99
N TYR A 139 -2.06 5.86 4.97
CA TYR A 139 -1.73 7.17 5.54
C TYR A 139 -2.06 7.25 7.03
N VAL A 140 -1.49 8.26 7.68
CA VAL A 140 -1.80 8.65 9.06
C VAL A 140 -2.72 9.87 9.08
N ASP A 141 -3.52 10.02 10.13
CA ASP A 141 -4.32 11.21 10.38
C ASP A 141 -3.49 12.37 10.95
N GLY A 142 -4.15 13.50 11.24
CA GLY A 142 -3.51 14.69 11.78
C GLY A 142 -2.86 14.52 13.16
N ASP A 143 -3.23 13.46 13.89
CA ASP A 143 -2.65 13.10 15.19
C ASP A 143 -1.51 12.07 15.04
N GLY A 144 -1.17 11.68 13.81
CA GLY A 144 -0.13 10.69 13.50
C GLY A 144 -0.54 9.23 13.69
N LYS A 145 -1.84 8.97 13.85
CA LYS A 145 -2.40 7.63 13.98
C LYS A 145 -2.69 7.05 12.60
N GLY A 146 -2.41 5.76 12.42
CA GLY A 146 -2.71 5.06 11.17
C GLY A 146 -4.21 5.06 10.85
N ALA A 147 -4.59 5.59 9.68
CA ALA A 147 -5.97 5.77 9.26
C ALA A 147 -6.40 4.80 8.15
N ALA A 148 -5.47 4.34 7.33
CA ALA A 148 -5.75 3.41 6.23
C ALA A 148 -4.58 2.47 5.96
N GLY A 149 -4.82 1.39 5.21
CA GLY A 149 -3.80 0.47 4.74
C GLY A 149 -3.00 -0.20 5.86
N LEU A 150 -1.74 -0.48 5.60
CA LEU A 150 -0.82 -1.06 6.58
C LEU A 150 -0.52 -0.10 7.74
N GLU A 151 -0.61 1.23 7.52
CA GLU A 151 -0.50 2.22 8.60
C GLU A 151 -1.55 1.98 9.69
N ALA A 152 -2.80 1.72 9.30
CA ALA A 152 -3.88 1.40 10.24
C ALA A 152 -3.72 0.00 10.84
N ALA A 153 -3.31 -0.98 10.02
CA ALA A 153 -3.19 -2.36 10.44
C ALA A 153 -2.07 -2.58 11.48
N PHE A 154 -0.98 -1.81 11.38
CA PHE A 154 0.18 -1.88 12.28
C PHE A 154 0.28 -0.67 13.22
N ASP A 155 -0.79 0.13 13.38
CA ASP A 155 -0.72 1.39 14.14
C ASP A 155 -0.12 1.23 15.54
N ALA A 156 -0.59 0.24 16.30
CA ALA A 156 -0.09 -0.01 17.65
C ALA A 156 1.40 -0.40 17.69
N ALA A 157 1.85 -1.20 16.73
CA ALA A 157 3.24 -1.63 16.63
C ALA A 157 4.16 -0.49 16.19
N LEU A 158 3.74 0.26 15.17
CA LEU A 158 4.49 1.40 14.65
C LEU A 158 4.56 2.58 15.63
N SER A 159 3.50 2.82 16.42
CA SER A 159 3.48 3.90 17.43
C SER A 159 4.30 3.53 18.67
N GLY A 160 4.45 2.25 18.96
CA GLY A 160 5.05 1.77 20.22
C GLY A 160 4.19 2.09 21.44
N THR A 161 4.75 1.80 22.61
CA THR A 161 4.08 1.99 23.92
C THR A 161 4.81 3.00 24.81
N GLY A 162 5.99 3.48 24.39
CA GLY A 162 6.82 4.39 25.14
C GLY A 162 6.39 5.86 25.01
N GLU A 163 6.86 6.68 25.93
CA GLU A 163 6.50 8.10 25.97
C GLU A 163 7.23 8.97 24.92
N GLY A 164 8.27 8.40 24.27
CA GLY A 164 9.15 9.15 23.36
C GLY A 164 10.05 10.17 24.07
N ASP A 165 10.82 10.92 23.29
CA ASP A 165 11.75 11.91 23.79
C ASP A 165 11.03 13.09 24.42
N THR A 166 11.53 13.56 25.58
CA THR A 166 11.02 14.75 26.25
C THR A 166 12.11 15.80 26.42
N LEU A 167 11.70 17.05 26.35
CA LEU A 167 12.54 18.21 26.58
C LEU A 167 12.09 18.93 27.85
N THR A 168 12.91 18.93 28.88
CA THR A 168 12.63 19.63 30.14
C THR A 168 13.26 21.03 30.11
N CYS A 169 12.40 22.04 30.13
CA CYS A 169 12.78 23.45 30.11
C CYS A 169 12.60 24.06 31.51
N LEU A 170 13.64 24.61 32.09
CA LEU A 170 13.56 25.45 33.29
C LEU A 170 13.33 26.91 32.88
N VAL A 171 12.17 27.48 33.26
CA VAL A 171 11.77 28.83 32.88
C VAL A 171 11.59 29.72 34.08
N ASN A 172 11.80 31.03 33.88
CA ASN A 172 11.44 32.07 34.86
C ASN A 172 9.97 32.51 34.71
N ALA A 173 9.51 33.45 35.51
CA ALA A 173 8.15 33.97 35.48
C ALA A 173 7.78 34.66 34.15
N GLN A 174 8.75 35.02 33.32
CA GLN A 174 8.56 35.61 31.99
C GLN A 174 8.68 34.59 30.87
N GLY A 175 8.77 33.29 31.19
CA GLY A 175 8.89 32.20 30.19
C GLY A 175 10.28 32.05 29.58
N LYS A 176 11.30 32.82 30.02
CA LYS A 176 12.68 32.70 29.53
C LYS A 176 13.37 31.50 30.13
N LEU A 177 14.18 30.80 29.33
CA LEU A 177 15.02 29.70 29.81
C LEU A 177 16.03 30.20 30.87
N ARG A 178 16.18 29.48 31.95
CA ARG A 178 17.18 29.68 32.98
C ARG A 178 18.45 28.89 32.71
N GLU A 179 18.31 27.76 32.05
CA GLU A 179 19.37 26.81 31.73
C GLU A 179 19.09 26.20 30.35
N THR A 180 20.12 25.57 29.78
CA THR A 180 19.94 24.78 28.54
C THR A 180 18.92 23.66 28.80
N PRO A 181 17.92 23.47 27.92
CA PRO A 181 16.94 22.40 28.09
C PRO A 181 17.61 21.03 28.18
N GLU A 182 17.11 20.19 29.08
CA GLU A 182 17.57 18.81 29.23
C GLU A 182 16.70 17.89 28.37
N GLN A 183 17.32 17.15 27.47
CA GLN A 183 16.63 16.15 26.67
C GLN A 183 16.76 14.79 27.34
N THR A 184 15.63 14.16 27.60
CA THR A 184 15.56 12.77 28.07
C THR A 184 15.13 11.89 26.93
N HIS A 185 15.96 10.95 26.55
CA HIS A 185 15.66 9.95 25.54
C HIS A 185 14.91 8.80 26.21
N ALA A 186 13.75 8.46 25.65
CA ALA A 186 12.98 7.28 26.03
C ALA A 186 12.78 6.39 24.80
N ASP A 187 12.96 5.09 24.99
CA ASP A 187 12.63 4.14 23.95
C ASP A 187 11.11 4.15 23.73
N SER A 188 10.69 4.46 22.51
CA SER A 188 9.28 4.45 22.13
C SER A 188 8.72 3.02 22.07
N GLY A 189 9.58 1.99 21.97
CA GLY A 189 9.17 0.62 21.70
C GLY A 189 8.48 0.47 20.34
N ALA A 190 8.65 1.44 19.46
CA ALA A 190 8.14 1.36 18.08
C ALA A 190 8.94 0.33 17.29
N VAL A 191 8.25 -0.45 16.47
CA VAL A 191 8.88 -1.45 15.60
C VAL A 191 8.66 -1.07 14.13
N GLY A 192 9.64 -1.39 13.29
CA GLY A 192 9.51 -1.32 11.85
C GLY A 192 8.80 -2.53 11.28
N VAL A 193 8.32 -2.43 10.04
CA VAL A 193 7.69 -3.53 9.31
C VAL A 193 8.38 -3.69 7.96
N GLN A 194 8.97 -4.85 7.73
CA GLN A 194 9.58 -5.20 6.45
C GLN A 194 8.53 -5.84 5.53
N LEU A 195 8.37 -5.23 4.37
CA LEU A 195 7.52 -5.72 3.30
C LEU A 195 8.32 -6.60 2.33
N THR A 196 7.61 -7.32 1.48
CA THR A 196 8.21 -8.02 0.34
C THR A 196 8.41 -7.13 -0.88
N LEU A 197 7.81 -5.93 -0.88
CA LEU A 197 7.99 -4.96 -1.97
C LEU A 197 9.48 -4.68 -2.20
N SER A 198 9.87 -4.55 -3.45
CA SER A 198 11.15 -3.96 -3.84
C SER A 198 10.92 -2.51 -4.25
N ARG A 199 11.61 -1.58 -3.62
CA ARG A 199 11.49 -0.14 -3.91
C ARG A 199 11.69 0.16 -5.39
N ASP A 200 12.64 -0.50 -6.03
CA ASP A 200 12.99 -0.23 -7.42
C ASP A 200 11.97 -0.84 -8.38
N VAL A 201 11.47 -2.06 -8.10
CA VAL A 201 10.38 -2.70 -8.87
C VAL A 201 9.08 -1.90 -8.72
N GLN A 202 8.76 -1.42 -7.51
CA GLN A 202 7.58 -0.60 -7.25
C GLN A 202 7.64 0.71 -8.04
N ARG A 203 8.78 1.42 -8.01
CA ARG A 203 8.99 2.64 -8.79
C ARG A 203 8.85 2.43 -10.29
N ALA A 204 9.44 1.35 -10.82
CA ALA A 204 9.31 1.01 -12.22
C ALA A 204 7.84 0.77 -12.60
N ALA A 205 7.11 0.01 -11.78
CA ALA A 205 5.70 -0.29 -12.01
C ALA A 205 4.82 0.98 -11.94
N GLU A 206 5.06 1.87 -10.96
CA GLU A 206 4.35 3.15 -10.86
C GLU A 206 4.66 4.09 -12.03
N ALA A 207 5.91 4.17 -12.46
CA ALA A 207 6.31 4.99 -13.61
C ALA A 207 5.65 4.51 -14.91
N VAL A 208 5.57 3.19 -15.12
CA VAL A 208 4.87 2.60 -16.27
C VAL A 208 3.36 2.87 -16.16
N ALA A 209 2.76 2.65 -14.99
CA ALA A 209 1.34 2.90 -14.76
C ALA A 209 0.97 4.36 -14.99
N ALA A 210 1.72 5.31 -14.46
CA ALA A 210 1.50 6.75 -14.63
C ALA A 210 1.58 7.21 -16.10
N ARG A 211 2.42 6.54 -16.90
CA ARG A 211 2.59 6.87 -18.33
C ARG A 211 1.55 6.22 -19.21
N MET A 212 1.09 5.01 -18.89
CA MET A 212 0.35 4.16 -19.84
C MET A 212 -1.06 3.80 -19.39
N MET A 213 -1.44 4.09 -18.14
CA MET A 213 -2.75 3.71 -17.60
C MET A 213 -3.51 4.93 -17.10
N THR A 214 -4.85 4.87 -17.18
CA THR A 214 -5.75 5.87 -16.54
C THR A 214 -6.36 5.31 -15.26
N THR A 215 -6.90 4.08 -15.31
CA THR A 215 -7.49 3.37 -14.19
C THR A 215 -7.10 1.91 -14.24
N GLY A 216 -6.73 1.33 -13.11
CA GLY A 216 -6.39 -0.09 -13.05
C GLY A 216 -5.36 -0.43 -11.99
N SER A 217 -4.66 -1.54 -12.18
CA SER A 217 -3.62 -2.00 -11.25
C SER A 217 -2.54 -2.80 -11.96
N ILE A 218 -1.34 -2.80 -11.37
CA ILE A 218 -0.22 -3.69 -11.72
C ILE A 218 0.19 -4.44 -10.45
N VAL A 219 0.29 -5.76 -10.54
CA VAL A 219 0.83 -6.63 -9.49
C VAL A 219 2.03 -7.38 -10.05
N VAL A 220 3.16 -7.32 -9.36
CA VAL A 220 4.38 -8.04 -9.71
C VAL A 220 4.73 -9.00 -8.58
N LEU A 221 4.82 -10.29 -8.90
CA LEU A 221 5.32 -11.32 -7.99
C LEU A 221 6.72 -11.76 -8.40
N GLU A 222 7.57 -12.00 -7.44
CA GLU A 222 8.75 -12.85 -7.61
C GLU A 222 8.28 -14.29 -7.64
N THR A 223 8.69 -15.02 -8.68
CA THR A 223 8.05 -16.31 -9.01
C THR A 223 8.36 -17.42 -7.99
N ALA A 224 9.60 -17.51 -7.49
CA ALA A 224 10.02 -18.63 -6.64
C ALA A 224 9.36 -18.57 -5.25
N GLY A 225 9.31 -17.40 -4.63
CA GLY A 225 8.73 -17.17 -3.29
C GLY A 225 7.27 -16.76 -3.32
N THR A 226 6.73 -16.35 -4.46
CA THR A 226 5.41 -15.70 -4.60
C THR A 226 5.34 -14.42 -3.76
N GLU A 227 6.48 -13.73 -3.60
CA GLU A 227 6.56 -12.46 -2.90
C GLU A 227 6.09 -11.32 -3.80
N VAL A 228 5.25 -10.44 -3.29
CA VAL A 228 4.79 -9.26 -4.01
C VAL A 228 5.92 -8.23 -4.04
N ARG A 229 6.49 -8.00 -5.22
CA ARG A 229 7.56 -7.01 -5.44
C ARG A 229 7.03 -5.63 -5.77
N ALA A 230 5.84 -5.57 -6.38
CA ALA A 230 5.11 -4.32 -6.60
C ALA A 230 3.60 -4.53 -6.54
N CYS A 231 2.90 -3.53 -6.03
CA CYS A 231 1.44 -3.47 -5.97
C CYS A 231 0.99 -2.04 -6.23
N VAL A 232 0.56 -1.77 -7.47
CA VAL A 232 0.19 -0.44 -7.95
C VAL A 232 -1.30 -0.37 -8.20
N SER A 233 -1.92 0.74 -7.81
CA SER A 233 -3.29 1.10 -8.16
C SER A 233 -3.32 2.50 -8.76
N VAL A 234 -4.05 2.70 -9.84
CA VAL A 234 -4.22 4.01 -10.49
C VAL A 234 -5.70 4.34 -10.69
N PRO A 235 -6.08 5.63 -10.56
CA PRO A 235 -5.24 6.77 -10.17
C PRO A 235 -4.78 6.68 -8.71
N GLY A 236 -3.66 7.34 -8.41
CA GLY A 236 -3.12 7.49 -7.06
C GLY A 236 -3.75 8.67 -6.30
N TYR A 237 -3.39 8.80 -5.03
CA TYR A 237 -3.77 9.92 -4.15
C TYR A 237 -2.57 10.39 -3.34
N ASP A 238 -2.65 11.62 -2.81
CA ASP A 238 -1.63 12.13 -1.90
C ASP A 238 -1.94 11.68 -0.45
N PRO A 239 -1.11 10.80 0.16
CA PRO A 239 -1.31 10.39 1.54
C PRO A 239 -1.05 11.50 2.57
N ALA A 240 -0.47 12.63 2.18
CA ALA A 240 -0.33 13.82 3.03
C ALA A 240 -1.61 14.67 3.04
N ASP A 241 -2.42 14.64 1.97
CA ASP A 241 -3.74 15.29 1.89
C ASP A 241 -4.79 14.34 1.28
N PRO A 242 -5.18 13.28 1.99
CA PRO A 242 -6.16 12.32 1.49
C PRO A 242 -7.55 12.95 1.32
N ALA A 243 -7.85 14.04 2.04
CA ALA A 243 -9.15 14.72 1.98
C ALA A 243 -9.43 15.30 0.59
N ALA A 244 -8.42 15.77 -0.13
CA ALA A 244 -8.55 16.29 -1.49
C ALA A 244 -9.03 15.21 -2.47
N SER A 245 -8.80 13.93 -2.19
CA SER A 245 -9.12 12.80 -3.05
C SER A 245 -10.46 12.11 -2.73
N LEU A 246 -11.11 12.42 -1.59
CA LEU A 246 -12.32 11.73 -1.13
C LEU A 246 -13.49 11.79 -2.12
N ASN A 247 -13.67 12.92 -2.80
CA ASN A 247 -14.75 13.16 -3.75
C ASN A 247 -14.25 13.30 -5.19
N ALA A 248 -12.99 12.93 -5.45
CA ALA A 248 -12.42 13.00 -6.77
C ALA A 248 -13.04 11.95 -7.71
N PRO A 249 -13.19 12.25 -9.01
CA PRO A 249 -13.66 11.27 -9.98
C PRO A 249 -12.71 10.07 -10.05
N ASP A 250 -13.20 8.94 -10.53
CA ASP A 250 -12.43 7.70 -10.71
C ASP A 250 -11.89 7.06 -9.41
N SER A 251 -12.40 7.50 -8.23
CA SER A 251 -12.12 6.88 -6.92
C SER A 251 -10.64 6.61 -6.68
N PRO A 252 -9.78 7.66 -6.58
CA PRO A 252 -8.33 7.49 -6.46
C PRO A 252 -7.88 6.80 -5.16
N MET A 253 -8.71 6.79 -4.11
CA MET A 253 -8.39 6.08 -2.86
C MET A 253 -8.68 4.58 -2.90
N LEU A 254 -9.25 4.07 -4.00
CA LEU A 254 -9.58 2.65 -4.13
C LEU A 254 -8.33 1.84 -4.49
N ASN A 255 -7.95 0.90 -3.64
CA ASN A 255 -6.91 -0.07 -4.00
C ASN A 255 -7.47 -1.10 -4.99
N ARG A 256 -7.26 -0.86 -6.28
CA ARG A 256 -7.76 -1.71 -7.36
C ARG A 256 -7.10 -3.08 -7.41
N ALA A 257 -5.89 -3.22 -6.92
CA ALA A 257 -5.23 -4.51 -6.83
C ALA A 257 -5.96 -5.48 -5.87
N PHE A 258 -6.73 -4.91 -4.91
CA PHE A 258 -7.46 -5.65 -3.87
C PHE A 258 -8.95 -5.81 -4.14
N GLN A 259 -9.49 -5.17 -5.19
CA GLN A 259 -10.89 -5.29 -5.56
C GLN A 259 -11.14 -6.48 -6.50
N SER A 260 -12.39 -6.95 -6.52
CA SER A 260 -12.82 -8.09 -7.34
C SER A 260 -13.37 -7.62 -8.68
N TYR A 261 -12.90 -8.25 -9.74
CA TYR A 261 -13.28 -7.94 -11.12
C TYR A 261 -13.69 -9.19 -11.89
N ALA A 262 -14.51 -9.02 -12.93
CA ALA A 262 -14.75 -10.09 -13.91
C ALA A 262 -13.43 -10.49 -14.59
N VAL A 263 -13.16 -11.80 -14.61
CA VAL A 263 -11.85 -12.37 -14.95
C VAL A 263 -11.64 -12.46 -16.45
N GLY A 264 -12.64 -12.97 -17.18
CA GLY A 264 -12.52 -13.19 -18.61
C GLY A 264 -11.50 -14.26 -18.99
N SER A 265 -10.92 -14.11 -20.17
CA SER A 265 -10.08 -15.14 -20.80
C SER A 265 -8.75 -15.44 -20.07
N VAL A 266 -8.36 -14.66 -19.06
CA VAL A 266 -7.19 -15.02 -18.22
C VAL A 266 -7.47 -16.23 -17.32
N PHE A 267 -8.73 -16.70 -17.26
CA PHE A 267 -9.10 -17.96 -16.60
C PHE A 267 -8.83 -19.22 -17.46
N LYS A 268 -8.74 -19.10 -18.78
CA LYS A 268 -8.57 -20.24 -19.70
C LYS A 268 -7.35 -21.14 -19.41
N PRO A 269 -6.21 -20.61 -18.94
CA PRO A 269 -5.09 -21.43 -18.50
C PRO A 269 -5.45 -22.44 -17.39
N VAL A 270 -6.47 -22.16 -16.56
CA VAL A 270 -6.96 -23.11 -15.53
C VAL A 270 -7.59 -24.35 -16.21
N LEU A 271 -8.40 -24.13 -17.25
CA LEU A 271 -8.97 -25.27 -18.01
C LEU A 271 -7.90 -26.03 -18.78
N ALA A 272 -6.91 -25.31 -19.36
CA ALA A 272 -5.78 -25.95 -20.04
C ALA A 272 -4.97 -26.83 -19.07
N ALA A 273 -4.72 -26.34 -17.85
CA ALA A 273 -4.07 -27.12 -16.79
C ALA A 273 -4.89 -28.36 -16.42
N ALA A 274 -6.20 -28.20 -16.20
CA ALA A 274 -7.09 -29.31 -15.88
C ALA A 274 -7.12 -30.37 -16.98
N ALA A 275 -7.05 -29.96 -18.26
CA ALA A 275 -6.99 -30.88 -19.41
C ALA A 275 -5.65 -31.64 -19.47
N LEU A 276 -4.53 -30.93 -19.26
CA LEU A 276 -3.20 -31.56 -19.23
C LEU A 276 -3.08 -32.59 -18.10
N GLU A 277 -3.56 -32.26 -16.89
CA GLU A 277 -3.56 -33.17 -15.74
C GLU A 277 -4.50 -34.39 -15.97
N ALA A 278 -5.57 -34.19 -16.75
CA ALA A 278 -6.51 -35.29 -17.07
C ALA A 278 -6.09 -36.12 -18.29
N GLY A 279 -5.09 -35.69 -19.07
CA GLY A 279 -4.74 -36.30 -20.36
C GLY A 279 -5.75 -36.01 -21.48
N GLU A 280 -6.64 -35.02 -21.30
CA GLU A 280 -7.73 -34.65 -22.22
C GLU A 280 -7.27 -33.53 -23.20
N THR A 281 -6.18 -33.78 -23.92
CA THR A 281 -5.56 -32.79 -24.84
C THR A 281 -5.89 -33.02 -26.31
N GLY A 282 -6.59 -34.13 -26.61
CA GLY A 282 -6.89 -34.54 -28.00
C GLY A 282 -8.09 -33.84 -28.64
N LEU A 283 -8.76 -32.91 -27.94
CA LEU A 283 -9.91 -32.20 -28.51
C LEU A 283 -9.46 -31.29 -29.67
N VAL A 284 -10.12 -31.47 -30.82
CA VAL A 284 -10.09 -30.57 -31.97
C VAL A 284 -11.49 -30.00 -32.16
N TYR A 285 -11.62 -28.71 -32.29
CA TYR A 285 -12.90 -28.00 -32.43
C TYR A 285 -12.91 -27.11 -33.65
N HIS A 286 -13.94 -27.26 -34.49
CA HIS A 286 -14.18 -26.34 -35.60
C HIS A 286 -15.01 -25.15 -35.11
N CYS A 287 -14.36 -23.98 -34.93
CA CYS A 287 -14.96 -22.76 -34.41
C CYS A 287 -15.54 -21.88 -35.51
N PRO A 288 -16.87 -21.76 -35.62
CA PRO A 288 -17.52 -20.87 -36.58
C PRO A 288 -17.64 -19.40 -36.08
N GLY A 289 -17.00 -19.08 -34.93
CA GLY A 289 -17.14 -17.78 -34.23
C GLY A 289 -18.14 -17.82 -33.07
N TRP A 290 -18.80 -18.92 -32.85
CA TRP A 290 -19.79 -19.13 -31.79
C TRP A 290 -19.90 -20.60 -31.40
N CYS A 291 -20.51 -20.84 -30.24
CA CYS A 291 -20.85 -22.17 -29.74
C CYS A 291 -22.25 -22.14 -29.14
N GLU A 292 -23.07 -23.13 -29.45
CA GLU A 292 -24.40 -23.29 -28.86
C GLU A 292 -24.36 -24.32 -27.73
N VAL A 293 -24.99 -23.96 -26.60
CA VAL A 293 -25.20 -24.85 -25.44
C VAL A 293 -26.64 -24.70 -25.01
N ASP A 294 -27.42 -25.74 -25.13
CA ASP A 294 -28.85 -25.81 -24.77
C ASP A 294 -29.70 -24.65 -25.29
N GLY A 295 -29.49 -24.29 -26.57
CA GLY A 295 -30.20 -23.20 -27.24
C GLY A 295 -29.65 -21.79 -26.99
N GLN A 296 -28.65 -21.66 -26.10
CA GLN A 296 -27.98 -20.39 -25.86
C GLN A 296 -26.69 -20.27 -26.71
N ILE A 297 -26.50 -19.14 -27.37
CA ILE A 297 -25.35 -18.87 -28.23
C ILE A 297 -24.30 -18.07 -27.49
N PHE A 298 -23.09 -18.64 -27.39
CA PHE A 298 -21.88 -18.01 -26.86
C PHE A 298 -20.94 -17.64 -28.01
N ARG A 299 -20.54 -16.36 -28.09
CA ARG A 299 -19.72 -15.85 -29.20
C ARG A 299 -18.26 -15.72 -28.79
N CYS A 300 -17.35 -15.95 -29.73
CA CYS A 300 -15.97 -15.49 -29.60
C CYS A 300 -15.89 -13.96 -29.67
N ALA A 301 -14.78 -13.38 -29.24
CA ALA A 301 -14.57 -11.92 -29.28
C ALA A 301 -14.76 -11.40 -30.70
N GLY A 302 -15.59 -10.37 -30.86
CA GLY A 302 -15.94 -9.83 -32.17
C GLY A 302 -16.65 -10.81 -33.12
N GLY A 303 -17.09 -12.00 -32.66
CA GLY A 303 -17.70 -13.01 -33.51
C GLY A 303 -16.72 -13.69 -34.49
N ALA A 304 -15.40 -13.60 -34.22
CA ALA A 304 -14.37 -14.15 -35.11
C ALA A 304 -14.44 -15.69 -35.21
N ALA A 305 -14.53 -16.21 -36.43
CA ALA A 305 -14.39 -17.62 -36.72
C ALA A 305 -12.91 -18.02 -36.68
N HIS A 306 -12.57 -19.08 -35.89
CA HIS A 306 -11.18 -19.50 -35.73
C HIS A 306 -10.79 -20.71 -36.57
N GLY A 307 -11.80 -21.36 -37.26
CA GLY A 307 -11.60 -22.61 -37.98
C GLY A 307 -11.29 -23.78 -37.05
N GLU A 308 -10.49 -24.72 -37.52
CA GLU A 308 -10.02 -25.82 -36.66
C GLU A 308 -9.01 -25.32 -35.64
N VAL A 309 -9.24 -25.63 -34.38
CA VAL A 309 -8.38 -25.29 -33.24
C VAL A 309 -8.21 -26.47 -32.33
N ASP A 310 -6.97 -26.75 -31.95
CA ASP A 310 -6.56 -27.58 -30.83
C ASP A 310 -6.35 -26.73 -29.58
N LEU A 311 -5.78 -27.30 -28.52
CA LEU A 311 -5.54 -26.59 -27.25
C LEU A 311 -4.60 -25.38 -27.43
N ALA A 312 -3.54 -25.51 -28.24
CA ALA A 312 -2.58 -24.44 -28.46
C ALA A 312 -3.21 -23.29 -29.24
N ALA A 313 -3.78 -23.58 -30.44
CA ALA A 313 -4.46 -22.59 -31.25
C ALA A 313 -5.65 -21.94 -30.52
N ALA A 314 -6.35 -22.67 -29.66
CA ALA A 314 -7.46 -22.13 -28.88
C ALA A 314 -7.00 -21.16 -27.78
N LEU A 315 -5.82 -21.36 -27.16
CA LEU A 315 -5.20 -20.40 -26.25
C LEU A 315 -4.72 -19.16 -27.00
N GLU A 316 -3.98 -19.34 -28.11
CA GLU A 316 -3.46 -18.28 -28.96
C GLU A 316 -4.58 -17.35 -29.45
N LYS A 317 -5.66 -17.91 -30.01
CA LYS A 317 -6.82 -17.19 -30.54
C LYS A 317 -7.87 -16.85 -29.49
N SER A 318 -7.66 -17.27 -28.25
CA SER A 318 -8.61 -17.08 -27.15
C SER A 318 -10.03 -17.61 -27.46
N CYS A 319 -10.16 -18.79 -28.05
CA CYS A 319 -11.40 -19.36 -28.57
C CYS A 319 -12.38 -19.74 -27.45
N ASN A 320 -13.51 -19.06 -27.30
CA ASN A 320 -14.52 -19.36 -26.28
C ASN A 320 -15.18 -20.74 -26.55
N GLY A 321 -15.53 -21.02 -27.80
CA GLY A 321 -16.20 -22.27 -28.17
C GLY A 321 -15.39 -23.51 -27.82
N TYR A 322 -14.07 -23.49 -28.07
CA TYR A 322 -13.16 -24.57 -27.68
C TYR A 322 -13.19 -24.80 -26.16
N PHE A 323 -13.02 -23.72 -25.36
CA PHE A 323 -12.97 -23.85 -23.91
C PHE A 323 -14.30 -24.26 -23.28
N ILE A 324 -15.43 -23.90 -23.89
CA ILE A 324 -16.75 -24.41 -23.50
C ILE A 324 -16.80 -25.94 -23.71
N ARG A 325 -16.40 -26.45 -24.90
CA ARG A 325 -16.38 -27.87 -25.20
C ARG A 325 -15.40 -28.64 -24.31
N LEU A 326 -14.20 -28.10 -24.12
CA LEU A 326 -13.21 -28.67 -23.20
C LEU A 326 -13.76 -28.77 -21.78
N GLY A 327 -14.40 -27.69 -21.28
CA GLY A 327 -15.05 -27.70 -19.98
C GLY A 327 -16.12 -28.79 -19.86
N GLN A 328 -16.97 -28.96 -20.89
CA GLN A 328 -17.97 -30.02 -20.93
C GLN A 328 -17.35 -31.42 -20.82
N THR A 329 -16.18 -31.63 -21.44
CA THR A 329 -15.43 -32.89 -21.31
C THR A 329 -14.85 -33.08 -19.91
N LEU A 330 -14.28 -32.02 -19.31
CA LEU A 330 -13.64 -32.06 -17.99
C LEU A 330 -14.62 -32.20 -16.83
N GLY A 331 -15.82 -31.61 -16.97
CA GLY A 331 -16.82 -31.52 -15.92
C GLY A 331 -16.58 -30.36 -14.94
N ALA A 332 -17.67 -29.84 -14.39
CA ALA A 332 -17.65 -28.63 -13.55
C ALA A 332 -16.86 -28.82 -12.25
N GLU A 333 -16.99 -29.98 -11.62
CA GLU A 333 -16.32 -30.28 -10.34
C GLU A 333 -14.80 -30.19 -10.46
N ARG A 334 -14.20 -30.77 -11.49
CA ARG A 334 -12.75 -30.77 -11.70
C ARG A 334 -12.21 -29.36 -11.90
N VAL A 335 -12.86 -28.57 -12.77
CA VAL A 335 -12.42 -27.21 -13.07
C VAL A 335 -12.58 -26.31 -11.86
N ARG A 336 -13.71 -26.42 -11.14
CA ARG A 336 -13.97 -25.62 -9.93
C ARG A 336 -12.99 -25.99 -8.80
N THR A 337 -12.72 -27.27 -8.57
CA THR A 337 -11.78 -27.73 -7.54
C THR A 337 -10.36 -27.18 -7.81
N LEU A 338 -9.90 -27.26 -9.07
CA LEU A 338 -8.60 -26.67 -9.42
C LEU A 338 -8.60 -25.15 -9.22
N ALA A 339 -9.66 -24.45 -9.60
CA ALA A 339 -9.77 -23.00 -9.36
C ALA A 339 -9.69 -22.66 -7.85
N GLU A 340 -10.37 -23.44 -6.99
CA GLU A 340 -10.31 -23.27 -5.53
C GLU A 340 -8.90 -23.51 -4.97
N GLN A 341 -8.20 -24.54 -5.44
CA GLN A 341 -6.80 -24.82 -5.10
C GLN A 341 -5.84 -23.72 -5.56
N LEU A 342 -6.21 -22.96 -6.59
CA LEU A 342 -5.48 -21.80 -7.12
C LEU A 342 -5.86 -20.48 -6.43
N GLY A 343 -6.64 -20.54 -5.33
CA GLY A 343 -6.96 -19.39 -4.49
C GLY A 343 -8.18 -18.57 -4.90
N PHE A 344 -8.97 -19.01 -5.90
CA PHE A 344 -10.22 -18.33 -6.23
C PHE A 344 -11.25 -18.49 -5.10
N GLY A 345 -11.97 -17.40 -4.81
CA GLY A 345 -12.96 -17.36 -3.73
C GLY A 345 -12.36 -17.19 -2.33
N GLN A 346 -11.05 -16.97 -2.21
CA GLN A 346 -10.34 -16.81 -0.94
C GLN A 346 -9.65 -15.44 -0.90
N ALA A 347 -9.82 -14.70 0.19
CA ALA A 347 -9.09 -13.45 0.40
C ALA A 347 -7.61 -13.75 0.69
N VAL A 348 -6.71 -12.91 0.20
CA VAL A 348 -5.31 -12.89 0.64
C VAL A 348 -5.26 -12.02 1.89
N GLU A 349 -4.87 -12.62 3.02
CA GLU A 349 -4.82 -11.94 4.31
C GLU A 349 -3.41 -11.39 4.55
N LEU A 350 -3.29 -10.07 4.74
CA LEU A 350 -2.04 -9.42 5.13
C LEU A 350 -1.94 -9.35 6.66
N THR A 351 -3.05 -9.00 7.30
CA THR A 351 -3.25 -9.02 8.76
C THR A 351 -4.71 -9.38 9.05
N ASP A 352 -5.07 -9.59 10.31
CA ASP A 352 -6.46 -9.86 10.73
C ASP A 352 -7.46 -8.76 10.28
N SER A 353 -6.98 -7.52 10.12
CA SER A 353 -7.81 -6.35 9.77
C SER A 353 -7.62 -5.86 8.32
N PHE A 354 -6.60 -6.32 7.61
CA PHE A 354 -6.28 -5.85 6.26
C PHE A 354 -6.05 -7.02 5.30
N ARG A 355 -6.94 -7.15 4.31
CA ARG A 355 -6.97 -8.24 3.35
C ARG A 355 -7.54 -7.79 2.01
N THR A 356 -7.33 -8.58 0.96
CA THR A 356 -7.99 -8.38 -0.34
C THR A 356 -9.46 -8.79 -0.28
N ALA A 357 -10.24 -8.42 -1.29
CA ALA A 357 -11.52 -9.07 -1.52
C ALA A 357 -11.31 -10.57 -1.82
N ALA A 358 -12.28 -11.40 -1.42
CA ALA A 358 -12.24 -12.84 -1.68
C ALA A 358 -12.53 -13.20 -3.14
N GLY A 359 -13.07 -12.29 -3.93
CA GLY A 359 -13.63 -12.64 -5.23
C GLY A 359 -14.93 -13.44 -5.09
N LYS A 360 -15.29 -14.11 -6.18
CA LYS A 360 -16.43 -15.03 -6.19
C LYS A 360 -16.10 -16.25 -7.05
N LEU A 361 -16.02 -17.41 -6.44
CA LEU A 361 -15.97 -18.70 -7.14
C LEU A 361 -17.40 -19.28 -7.12
N PRO A 362 -18.04 -19.52 -8.29
CA PRO A 362 -19.39 -20.06 -8.31
C PRO A 362 -19.52 -21.39 -7.56
N GLU A 363 -20.61 -21.57 -6.84
CA GLU A 363 -20.92 -22.83 -6.19
C GLU A 363 -21.16 -23.95 -7.22
N LEU A 364 -20.78 -25.20 -6.91
CA LEU A 364 -20.95 -26.32 -7.82
C LEU A 364 -22.42 -26.50 -8.23
N ALA A 365 -23.36 -26.26 -7.33
CA ALA A 365 -24.79 -26.31 -7.61
C ALA A 365 -25.23 -25.29 -8.68
N ALA A 366 -24.63 -24.08 -8.72
CA ALA A 366 -24.90 -23.10 -9.76
C ALA A 366 -24.37 -23.54 -11.13
N LEU A 367 -23.26 -24.27 -11.15
CA LEU A 367 -22.62 -24.80 -12.36
C LEU A 367 -23.34 -26.04 -12.95
N THR A 368 -24.41 -26.54 -12.34
CA THR A 368 -25.31 -27.55 -12.95
C THR A 368 -26.11 -26.95 -14.11
N SER A 369 -26.32 -25.62 -14.14
CA SER A 369 -26.86 -24.94 -15.32
C SER A 369 -25.80 -24.92 -16.42
N SER A 370 -26.13 -25.49 -17.59
CA SER A 370 -25.24 -25.55 -18.74
C SER A 370 -24.78 -24.16 -19.22
N GLY A 371 -25.64 -23.16 -19.21
CA GLY A 371 -25.32 -21.79 -19.55
C GLY A 371 -24.39 -21.11 -18.54
N ALA A 372 -24.59 -21.35 -17.22
CA ALA A 372 -23.71 -20.85 -16.18
C ALA A 372 -22.32 -21.50 -16.28
N TYR A 373 -22.28 -22.81 -16.49
CA TYR A 373 -21.03 -23.53 -16.66
C TYR A 373 -20.29 -23.10 -17.94
N ALA A 374 -21.00 -22.92 -19.06
CA ALA A 374 -20.40 -22.40 -20.27
C ALA A 374 -19.73 -21.03 -20.07
N ASN A 375 -20.37 -20.10 -19.35
CA ASN A 375 -19.78 -18.81 -18.98
C ASN A 375 -18.53 -19.01 -18.08
N PHE A 376 -18.59 -19.88 -17.09
CA PHE A 376 -17.48 -20.18 -16.20
C PHE A 376 -16.25 -20.69 -16.96
N CYS A 377 -16.44 -21.54 -18.01
CA CYS A 377 -15.35 -22.11 -18.80
C CYS A 377 -14.47 -21.06 -19.52
N PHE A 378 -14.94 -19.85 -19.74
CA PHE A 378 -14.12 -18.79 -20.32
C PHE A 378 -14.01 -17.55 -19.41
N GLY A 379 -14.26 -17.72 -18.11
CA GLY A 379 -14.01 -16.72 -17.08
C GLY A 379 -15.08 -15.62 -16.99
N GLN A 380 -16.31 -15.95 -17.36
CA GLN A 380 -17.46 -15.02 -17.31
C GLN A 380 -18.52 -15.51 -16.30
N GLY A 381 -19.64 -14.81 -16.25
CA GLY A 381 -20.72 -15.11 -15.31
C GLY A 381 -20.40 -14.59 -13.90
N GLU A 382 -20.52 -15.46 -12.90
CA GLU A 382 -20.33 -15.09 -11.49
C GLU A 382 -18.86 -15.12 -11.01
N LEU A 383 -17.92 -15.54 -11.86
CA LEU A 383 -16.51 -15.62 -11.49
C LEU A 383 -15.90 -14.22 -11.35
N LEU A 384 -15.47 -13.89 -10.14
CA LEU A 384 -14.77 -12.64 -9.84
C LEU A 384 -13.46 -12.96 -9.11
N ALA A 385 -12.38 -12.23 -9.45
CA ALA A 385 -11.10 -12.33 -8.77
C ALA A 385 -10.39 -10.98 -8.68
N THR A 386 -9.49 -10.86 -7.71
CA THR A 386 -8.61 -9.70 -7.58
C THR A 386 -7.38 -9.87 -8.48
N PRO A 387 -6.72 -8.78 -8.90
CA PRO A 387 -5.43 -8.86 -9.58
C PRO A 387 -4.38 -9.66 -8.83
N VAL A 388 -4.37 -9.59 -7.50
CA VAL A 388 -3.48 -10.39 -6.64
C VAL A 388 -3.78 -11.89 -6.77
N GLN A 389 -5.08 -12.29 -6.80
CA GLN A 389 -5.45 -13.70 -7.00
C GLN A 389 -5.06 -14.20 -8.39
N ILE A 390 -5.24 -13.39 -9.44
CA ILE A 390 -4.83 -13.73 -10.81
C ILE A 390 -3.32 -13.92 -10.89
N ALA A 391 -2.53 -13.08 -10.19
CA ALA A 391 -1.08 -13.22 -10.13
C ALA A 391 -0.68 -14.52 -9.42
N GLY A 392 -1.28 -14.84 -8.27
CA GLY A 392 -1.06 -16.10 -7.55
C GLY A 392 -1.45 -17.33 -8.37
N MET A 393 -2.60 -17.29 -9.04
CA MET A 393 -3.08 -18.34 -9.96
C MET A 393 -2.07 -18.60 -11.08
N LEU A 394 -1.65 -17.55 -11.81
CA LEU A 394 -0.71 -17.72 -12.92
C LEU A 394 0.64 -18.25 -12.43
N ASN A 395 1.16 -17.67 -11.34
CA ASN A 395 2.40 -18.12 -10.70
C ASN A 395 2.33 -19.62 -10.36
N ALA A 396 1.22 -20.07 -9.77
CA ALA A 396 1.02 -21.49 -9.44
C ALA A 396 0.97 -22.38 -10.67
N LEU A 397 0.30 -21.95 -11.72
CA LEU A 397 0.19 -22.73 -12.97
C LEU A 397 1.55 -22.91 -13.68
N VAL A 398 2.41 -21.90 -13.67
CA VAL A 398 3.72 -21.96 -14.35
C VAL A 398 4.82 -22.59 -13.50
N THR A 399 4.63 -22.69 -12.17
CA THR A 399 5.58 -23.32 -11.25
C THR A 399 5.13 -24.71 -10.77
N GLY A 400 3.84 -25.01 -10.90
CA GLY A 400 3.21 -26.21 -10.34
C GLY A 400 2.86 -26.12 -8.85
N MET A 401 3.23 -25.02 -8.17
CA MET A 401 3.11 -24.86 -6.74
C MET A 401 2.26 -23.62 -6.39
N TYR A 402 1.14 -23.81 -5.73
CA TYR A 402 0.41 -22.69 -5.15
C TYR A 402 1.05 -22.26 -3.83
N ARG A 403 1.33 -20.97 -3.74
CA ARG A 403 1.62 -20.23 -2.51
C ARG A 403 0.79 -18.96 -2.56
N GLU A 404 0.21 -18.62 -1.46
CA GLU A 404 -0.52 -17.35 -1.37
C GLU A 404 0.44 -16.15 -1.56
N PRO A 405 0.10 -15.09 -2.33
CA PRO A 405 0.95 -13.92 -2.52
C PRO A 405 1.35 -13.25 -1.20
N LEU A 406 2.64 -13.03 -0.99
CA LEU A 406 3.23 -12.53 0.25
C LEU A 406 3.55 -11.05 0.18
N PHE A 407 3.04 -10.27 1.16
CA PHE A 407 3.29 -8.83 1.27
C PHE A 407 4.22 -8.45 2.43
N LEU A 408 4.28 -9.27 3.46
CA LEU A 408 4.96 -8.97 4.72
C LEU A 408 6.02 -10.03 5.02
N ARG A 409 7.18 -9.61 5.52
CA ARG A 409 8.24 -10.52 5.97
C ARG A 409 8.34 -10.60 7.48
N ASN A 410 8.74 -9.47 8.10
CA ASN A 410 9.07 -9.42 9.52
C ASN A 410 8.65 -8.10 10.14
N THR A 411 8.53 -8.06 11.46
CA THR A 411 8.75 -6.82 12.21
C THR A 411 10.24 -6.65 12.48
N LEU A 412 10.69 -5.39 12.59
CA LEU A 412 12.09 -5.03 12.78
C LEU A 412 12.25 -4.17 14.03
N ASP A 413 13.37 -4.32 14.71
CA ASP A 413 13.83 -3.34 15.68
C ASP A 413 14.27 -2.06 14.94
N GLU A 414 13.66 -0.92 15.25
CA GLU A 414 13.96 0.36 14.57
C GLU A 414 15.38 0.87 14.84
N THR A 415 16.02 0.42 15.89
CA THR A 415 17.36 0.87 16.29
C THR A 415 18.45 0.03 15.65
N THR A 416 18.26 -1.28 15.63
CA THR A 416 19.27 -2.23 15.15
C THR A 416 19.01 -2.73 13.73
N GLY A 417 17.78 -2.63 13.23
CA GLY A 417 17.34 -3.21 11.97
C GLY A 417 17.19 -4.73 12.01
N GLU A 418 17.35 -5.36 13.18
CA GLU A 418 17.27 -6.81 13.32
C GLU A 418 15.81 -7.30 13.24
N PRO A 419 15.56 -8.43 12.58
CA PRO A 419 14.25 -9.05 12.53
C PRO A 419 13.79 -9.50 13.94
N LEU A 420 12.58 -9.09 14.35
CA LEU A 420 11.98 -9.46 15.65
C LEU A 420 11.04 -10.66 15.50
N THR A 421 10.04 -10.53 14.62
CA THR A 421 9.00 -11.56 14.49
C THR A 421 8.68 -11.78 13.01
N PRO A 422 8.74 -13.03 12.52
CA PRO A 422 8.24 -13.36 11.18
C PRO A 422 6.72 -13.14 11.12
N LEU A 423 6.24 -12.47 10.06
CA LEU A 423 4.82 -12.14 9.89
C LEU A 423 4.06 -13.15 9.02
N ALA A 424 4.77 -14.06 8.35
CA ALA A 424 4.11 -15.05 7.51
C ALA A 424 4.79 -16.42 7.54
N HIS A 425 3.97 -17.44 7.77
CA HIS A 425 4.32 -18.83 7.50
C HIS A 425 3.38 -19.35 6.41
N ARG A 426 3.93 -19.81 5.28
CA ARG A 426 3.10 -20.24 4.16
C ARG A 426 3.33 -21.68 3.81
N ARG A 427 2.22 -22.38 3.65
CA ARG A 427 2.21 -23.71 3.08
C ARG A 427 2.32 -23.59 1.56
N ALA A 428 3.28 -24.30 0.98
CA ALA A 428 3.33 -24.53 -0.45
C ALA A 428 2.59 -25.83 -0.76
N GLU A 429 1.68 -25.80 -1.73
CA GLU A 429 0.92 -26.96 -2.15
C GLU A 429 1.10 -27.17 -3.65
N ARG A 430 1.39 -28.42 -4.06
CA ARG A 430 1.46 -28.75 -5.47
C ARG A 430 0.04 -28.86 -6.03
N VAL A 431 -0.26 -28.06 -7.03
CA VAL A 431 -1.59 -27.98 -7.67
C VAL A 431 -1.62 -28.58 -9.07
N VAL A 432 -0.46 -28.57 -9.75
CA VAL A 432 -0.29 -29.28 -11.03
C VAL A 432 1.10 -29.92 -11.08
N SER A 433 1.25 -30.92 -11.94
CA SER A 433 2.53 -31.59 -12.14
C SER A 433 3.56 -30.65 -12.79
N GLU A 434 4.85 -30.96 -12.63
CA GLU A 434 5.92 -30.19 -13.27
C GLU A 434 5.82 -30.27 -14.82
N GLY A 435 5.39 -31.42 -15.35
CA GLY A 435 5.13 -31.60 -16.77
C GLY A 435 4.03 -30.66 -17.27
N THR A 436 2.93 -30.55 -16.54
CA THR A 436 1.83 -29.63 -16.84
C THR A 436 2.29 -28.19 -16.77
N ALA A 437 3.03 -27.80 -15.73
CA ALA A 437 3.56 -26.44 -15.60
C ALA A 437 4.49 -26.08 -16.78
N SER A 438 5.36 -27.00 -17.18
CA SER A 438 6.23 -26.82 -18.35
C SER A 438 5.44 -26.70 -19.66
N ALA A 439 4.46 -27.56 -19.87
CA ALA A 439 3.59 -27.50 -21.05
C ALA A 439 2.80 -26.18 -21.12
N LEU A 440 2.29 -25.71 -19.97
CA LEU A 440 1.57 -24.44 -19.90
C LEU A 440 2.48 -23.24 -20.25
N ARG A 441 3.73 -23.22 -19.78
CA ARG A 441 4.67 -22.15 -20.17
C ARG A 441 4.85 -22.09 -21.69
N MET A 442 5.02 -23.25 -22.35
CA MET A 442 5.13 -23.30 -23.82
C MET A 442 3.85 -22.84 -24.52
N LEU A 443 2.67 -23.32 -24.05
CA LEU A 443 1.40 -22.90 -24.62
C LEU A 443 1.14 -21.39 -24.46
N LEU A 444 1.49 -20.81 -23.31
CA LEU A 444 1.35 -19.39 -23.04
C LEU A 444 2.40 -18.55 -23.75
N ALA A 445 3.60 -19.07 -24.03
CA ALA A 445 4.56 -18.44 -24.94
C ALA A 445 3.99 -18.33 -26.36
N GLY A 446 3.34 -19.38 -26.86
CA GLY A 446 2.63 -19.32 -28.15
C GLY A 446 1.56 -18.23 -28.25
N VAL A 447 0.90 -17.88 -27.13
CA VAL A 447 -0.05 -16.74 -27.10
C VAL A 447 0.65 -15.42 -27.36
N VAL A 448 1.89 -15.27 -26.90
CA VAL A 448 2.71 -14.05 -27.13
C VAL A 448 3.32 -14.08 -28.52
N GLU A 449 3.83 -15.21 -28.96
CA GLU A 449 4.51 -15.33 -30.26
C GLU A 449 3.54 -15.24 -31.45
N ASN A 450 2.41 -15.97 -31.39
CA ASN A 450 1.51 -16.19 -32.52
C ASN A 450 0.08 -15.68 -32.28
N GLY A 451 -0.23 -15.26 -31.04
CA GLY A 451 -1.62 -15.06 -30.62
C GLY A 451 -1.97 -13.63 -30.22
N THR A 452 -3.02 -13.54 -29.41
CA THR A 452 -3.59 -12.27 -28.94
C THR A 452 -2.69 -11.47 -28.01
N GLY A 453 -1.60 -12.07 -27.54
CA GLY A 453 -0.64 -11.46 -26.61
C GLY A 453 0.61 -10.86 -27.27
N HIS A 454 0.67 -10.72 -28.58
CA HIS A 454 1.89 -10.35 -29.33
C HIS A 454 2.53 -9.03 -28.88
N GLU A 455 1.76 -8.08 -28.34
CA GLU A 455 2.30 -6.83 -27.79
C GLU A 455 3.06 -7.03 -26.45
N ALA A 456 3.03 -8.23 -25.85
CA ALA A 456 3.83 -8.59 -24.69
C ALA A 456 5.20 -9.19 -25.07
N ALA A 457 5.54 -9.26 -26.37
CA ALA A 457 6.83 -9.76 -26.81
C ALA A 457 7.98 -8.86 -26.33
N LEU A 458 9.07 -9.49 -25.88
CA LEU A 458 10.26 -8.80 -25.36
C LEU A 458 11.43 -8.97 -26.33
N PRO A 459 12.29 -7.95 -26.51
CA PRO A 459 13.37 -7.99 -27.49
C PRO A 459 14.52 -8.93 -27.10
N GLU A 460 14.83 -9.04 -25.79
CA GLU A 460 16.03 -9.75 -25.32
C GLU A 460 15.70 -11.09 -24.62
N THR A 461 14.43 -11.31 -24.27
CA THR A 461 13.99 -12.52 -23.58
C THR A 461 12.62 -12.98 -24.06
N THR A 462 12.13 -14.09 -23.54
CA THR A 462 10.83 -14.65 -23.90
C THR A 462 9.78 -14.30 -22.84
N ALA A 463 8.54 -14.10 -23.28
CA ALA A 463 7.41 -13.93 -22.40
C ALA A 463 6.34 -15.00 -22.66
N ALA A 464 5.63 -15.38 -21.62
CA ALA A 464 4.47 -16.25 -21.72
C ALA A 464 3.30 -15.61 -20.98
N GLY A 465 2.08 -15.63 -21.55
CA GLY A 465 0.97 -14.99 -20.88
C GLY A 465 -0.36 -15.15 -21.59
N LYS A 466 -1.38 -14.53 -21.00
CA LYS A 466 -2.75 -14.57 -21.51
C LYS A 466 -3.42 -13.21 -21.44
N THR A 467 -4.00 -12.76 -22.53
CA THR A 467 -4.91 -11.61 -22.58
C THR A 467 -6.30 -11.98 -22.05
N GLY A 468 -6.97 -11.00 -21.47
CA GLY A 468 -8.36 -11.12 -21.07
C GLY A 468 -9.14 -9.84 -21.35
N THR A 469 -10.37 -10.01 -21.77
CA THR A 469 -11.35 -8.92 -21.87
C THR A 469 -12.63 -9.43 -21.25
N ALA A 470 -13.08 -8.75 -20.19
CA ALA A 470 -14.29 -9.13 -19.47
C ALA A 470 -15.29 -7.98 -19.52
N GLN A 471 -16.56 -8.33 -19.72
CA GLN A 471 -17.69 -7.40 -19.67
C GLN A 471 -17.94 -7.00 -18.22
N THR A 472 -18.23 -5.71 -17.99
CA THR A 472 -18.53 -5.20 -16.63
C THR A 472 -20.02 -5.04 -16.39
N GLY A 473 -20.84 -5.02 -17.45
CA GLY A 473 -22.24 -4.64 -17.39
C GLY A 473 -22.47 -3.16 -17.14
N GLN A 474 -21.41 -2.34 -17.10
CA GLN A 474 -21.47 -0.89 -16.95
C GLN A 474 -21.37 -0.23 -18.34
N PHE A 475 -22.04 0.90 -18.50
CA PHE A 475 -22.05 1.61 -19.77
C PHE A 475 -21.67 3.08 -19.57
N ARG A 476 -20.89 3.64 -20.53
CA ARG A 476 -20.58 5.06 -20.64
C ARG A 476 -20.92 5.49 -22.07
N ASP A 477 -21.79 6.48 -22.20
CA ASP A 477 -22.27 6.98 -23.51
C ASP A 477 -22.81 5.88 -24.44
N GLY A 478 -23.48 4.86 -23.88
CA GLY A 478 -24.04 3.72 -24.61
C GLY A 478 -23.02 2.64 -25.00
N VAL A 479 -21.75 2.80 -24.64
CA VAL A 479 -20.69 1.81 -24.87
C VAL A 479 -20.41 1.05 -23.59
N GLU A 480 -20.41 -0.30 -23.67
CA GLU A 480 -20.09 -1.14 -22.51
C GLU A 480 -18.62 -1.00 -22.13
N LEU A 481 -18.38 -0.75 -20.83
CA LEU A 481 -17.06 -0.73 -20.24
C LEU A 481 -16.54 -2.15 -20.05
N LYS A 482 -15.24 -2.34 -20.22
CA LYS A 482 -14.59 -3.64 -20.14
C LYS A 482 -13.39 -3.59 -19.22
N ASN A 483 -13.15 -4.69 -18.53
CA ASN A 483 -11.89 -4.94 -17.83
C ASN A 483 -10.92 -5.59 -18.81
N ASN A 484 -9.78 -4.94 -19.03
CA ASN A 484 -8.76 -5.43 -19.95
C ASN A 484 -7.57 -5.95 -19.15
N TRP A 485 -7.27 -7.24 -19.32
CA TRP A 485 -6.26 -7.95 -18.58
C TRP A 485 -5.09 -8.39 -19.44
N PHE A 486 -3.91 -8.43 -18.84
CA PHE A 486 -2.82 -9.30 -19.25
C PHE A 486 -2.21 -9.91 -18.01
N ALA A 487 -2.08 -11.24 -18.01
CA ALA A 487 -1.37 -11.97 -16.97
C ALA A 487 -0.23 -12.73 -17.66
N GLY A 488 1.01 -12.45 -17.27
CA GLY A 488 2.18 -13.02 -17.93
C GLY A 488 3.36 -13.24 -16.99
N VAL A 489 4.32 -14.01 -17.49
CA VAL A 489 5.59 -14.31 -16.83
C VAL A 489 6.75 -14.08 -17.78
N PHE A 490 7.91 -13.76 -17.25
CA PHE A 490 9.16 -13.70 -18.00
C PHE A 490 10.38 -14.06 -17.12
N PRO A 491 11.50 -14.60 -17.68
CA PRO A 491 11.53 -15.33 -18.95
C PRO A 491 10.52 -16.50 -18.97
N ALA A 492 10.03 -16.88 -20.14
CA ALA A 492 9.01 -17.93 -20.25
C ALA A 492 9.52 -19.31 -19.78
N GLU A 493 10.77 -19.67 -20.10
CA GLU A 493 11.38 -20.97 -19.77
C GLU A 493 11.67 -21.11 -18.27
N LYS A 494 12.16 -20.06 -17.64
CA LYS A 494 12.50 -20.01 -16.22
C LYS A 494 11.96 -18.70 -15.61
N PRO A 495 10.66 -18.64 -15.30
CA PRO A 495 10.03 -17.42 -14.83
C PRO A 495 10.71 -16.85 -13.58
N GLN A 496 11.08 -15.57 -13.63
CA GLN A 496 11.57 -14.79 -12.51
C GLN A 496 10.46 -13.91 -11.93
N TYR A 497 9.62 -13.34 -12.80
CA TYR A 497 8.52 -12.49 -12.41
C TYR A 497 7.21 -12.94 -13.04
N THR A 498 6.14 -12.85 -12.25
CA THR A 498 4.75 -12.93 -12.70
C THR A 498 4.17 -11.52 -12.61
N ILE A 499 3.68 -10.98 -13.73
CA ILE A 499 3.11 -9.63 -13.80
C ILE A 499 1.66 -9.73 -14.26
N VAL A 500 0.77 -9.08 -13.52
CA VAL A 500 -0.63 -8.92 -13.89
C VAL A 500 -0.95 -7.44 -14.06
N VAL A 501 -1.48 -7.09 -15.21
CA VAL A 501 -1.97 -5.75 -15.55
C VAL A 501 -3.49 -5.84 -15.72
N LEU A 502 -4.21 -5.02 -14.97
CA LEU A 502 -5.64 -4.78 -15.14
C LEU A 502 -5.86 -3.32 -15.53
N GLN A 503 -6.59 -3.07 -16.59
CA GLN A 503 -7.20 -1.76 -16.88
C GLN A 503 -8.70 -1.86 -16.60
N ASP A 504 -9.14 -1.10 -15.61
CA ASP A 504 -10.48 -1.18 -15.03
C ASP A 504 -11.47 -0.31 -15.80
N ALA A 505 -12.62 -0.89 -16.16
CA ALA A 505 -13.82 -0.23 -16.66
C ALA A 505 -13.55 0.79 -17.81
N GLN A 506 -12.86 0.37 -18.86
CA GLN A 506 -12.53 1.22 -20.00
C GLN A 506 -13.30 0.84 -21.27
N THR A 507 -13.59 1.82 -22.12
CA THR A 507 -14.16 1.58 -23.45
C THR A 507 -13.09 1.04 -24.41
N VAL A 508 -12.04 1.83 -24.63
CA VAL A 508 -10.84 1.48 -25.41
C VAL A 508 -9.63 2.09 -24.70
N PRO A 509 -8.74 1.28 -24.12
CA PRO A 509 -7.53 1.81 -23.52
C PRO A 509 -6.55 2.34 -24.56
N ALA A 510 -5.75 3.36 -24.21
CA ALA A 510 -4.74 3.94 -25.09
C ALA A 510 -3.60 2.96 -25.40
N HIS A 511 -3.25 2.11 -24.42
CA HIS A 511 -2.28 1.04 -24.54
C HIS A 511 -2.92 -0.27 -24.12
N SER A 512 -2.59 -1.38 -24.77
CA SER A 512 -3.07 -2.68 -24.31
C SER A 512 -2.38 -3.08 -23.00
N SER A 513 -3.04 -3.93 -22.21
CA SER A 513 -2.45 -4.47 -20.99
C SER A 513 -1.20 -5.33 -21.29
N ALA A 514 -1.10 -5.91 -22.49
CA ALA A 514 0.08 -6.64 -22.97
C ALA A 514 1.27 -5.70 -23.23
N ALA A 515 1.05 -4.53 -23.85
CA ALA A 515 2.09 -3.53 -24.07
C ALA A 515 2.58 -2.90 -22.74
N ILE A 516 1.69 -2.73 -21.76
CA ILE A 516 2.06 -2.27 -20.41
C ILE A 516 2.94 -3.32 -19.71
N PHE A 517 2.58 -4.61 -19.81
CA PHE A 517 3.41 -5.71 -19.33
C PHE A 517 4.82 -5.66 -19.96
N ALA A 518 4.92 -5.56 -21.30
CA ALA A 518 6.21 -5.51 -21.98
C ALA A 518 7.07 -4.34 -21.50
N ALA A 519 6.49 -3.13 -21.44
CA ALA A 519 7.19 -1.94 -20.99
C ALA A 519 7.75 -2.07 -19.55
N LEU A 520 7.02 -2.76 -18.65
CA LEU A 520 7.51 -3.03 -17.31
C LEU A 520 8.57 -4.14 -17.31
N ALA A 521 8.34 -5.23 -18.03
CA ALA A 521 9.27 -6.36 -18.10
C ALA A 521 10.64 -5.93 -18.63
N GLU A 522 10.72 -5.12 -19.69
CA GLU A 522 11.97 -4.53 -20.21
C GLU A 522 12.72 -3.69 -19.15
N MET A 523 12.01 -2.95 -18.30
CA MET A 523 12.65 -2.21 -17.21
C MET A 523 13.21 -3.15 -16.15
N LEU A 524 12.51 -4.25 -15.84
CA LEU A 524 12.93 -5.21 -14.81
C LEU A 524 14.08 -6.12 -15.25
N GLU A 525 14.23 -6.39 -16.54
CA GLU A 525 15.41 -7.11 -17.08
C GLU A 525 16.70 -6.41 -16.70
N ASN A 526 16.73 -5.07 -16.74
CA ASN A 526 17.90 -4.27 -16.39
C ASN A 526 18.25 -4.31 -14.88
N PHE A 527 17.33 -4.74 -14.01
CA PHE A 527 17.62 -4.90 -12.57
C PHE A 527 18.16 -6.30 -12.24
N SER A 528 18.04 -7.26 -13.16
CA SER A 528 18.48 -8.65 -12.98
C SER A 528 19.85 -8.94 -13.60
N ALA A 529 20.39 -8.01 -14.36
CA ALA A 529 21.71 -8.04 -14.99
C ALA A 529 22.76 -7.38 -14.09
#